data_f5716b17b70edac1531f1e1754460331
#
_entry.id   f5716b17b70edac1531f1e1754460331
#
_cell.length_a   1.000
_cell.length_b   1.000
_cell.length_c   1.000
_cell.angle_alpha   90.00
_cell.angle_beta   90.00
_cell.angle_gamma   90.00
#
_symmetry.space_group_name_H-M   'P 1'
#
loop_
_entity.id
_entity.type
_entity.pdbx_description
1 polymer ?
#
loop_
_entity_poly.entity_id
_entity_poly.type
_entity_poly.pdbx_seq_one_letter_code
_entity_poly.pdbx_strand_id
1 'polypeptide(L)'
;MELEHLKINILGDSISYGMNASCEENSYVGHLRKKYPDAIIRNYSVSGSCLSDKCLWGVESFNARVEEMDPDADLVLIFGGTNDYCCCAPLGKQEDWTLGTFYGACNLLFEKLLRTYHGKTVVIATPLHRLDEDGTICEERSMLAPLWDYVDILKKAAAYFAFPVIDLFTTSGLQPNFDFIRDIYVPDGLHPNDAGHKLLFEKIDSALRHL
;
A
#
# COMPACT_ATOMS: atom_id res chain seq x y z
N MET A 1 3.54 18.85 -5.49
CA MET A 1 5.03 19.02 -5.48
C MET A 1 5.62 18.61 -6.83
N GLU A 2 6.81 19.07 -7.15
CA GLU A 2 7.56 18.59 -8.31
C GLU A 2 8.32 17.33 -7.95
N LEU A 3 8.15 16.25 -8.72
CA LEU A 3 8.75 14.95 -8.41
C LEU A 3 10.09 14.72 -9.13
N GLU A 4 10.41 15.56 -10.14
CA GLU A 4 11.72 15.58 -10.77
C GLU A 4 12.81 15.71 -9.69
N HIS A 5 13.90 15.01 -9.81
CA HIS A 5 15.06 15.07 -8.91
C HIS A 5 14.84 14.61 -7.46
N LEU A 6 13.62 14.17 -7.07
CA LEU A 6 13.39 13.64 -5.73
C LEU A 6 13.97 12.23 -5.55
N LYS A 7 14.39 11.94 -4.35
CA LYS A 7 14.65 10.58 -3.89
C LYS A 7 13.37 10.04 -3.26
N ILE A 8 12.79 9.03 -3.90
CA ILE A 8 11.49 8.46 -3.54
C ILE A 8 11.68 7.02 -3.10
N ASN A 9 11.29 6.71 -1.87
CA ASN A 9 11.21 5.34 -1.40
C ASN A 9 9.77 4.85 -1.45
N ILE A 10 9.55 3.64 -1.97
CA ILE A 10 8.26 2.97 -2.01
C ILE A 10 8.37 1.70 -1.17
N LEU A 11 7.58 1.59 -0.11
CA LEU A 11 7.42 0.37 0.67
C LEU A 11 6.02 -0.18 0.44
N GLY A 12 5.94 -1.38 -0.12
CA GLY A 12 4.68 -1.96 -0.53
C GLY A 12 4.66 -3.49 -0.52
N ASP A 13 3.57 -4.02 -1.03
CA ASP A 13 3.31 -5.44 -1.22
C ASP A 13 3.38 -5.86 -2.70
N SER A 14 2.62 -6.90 -3.10
CA SER A 14 2.58 -7.42 -4.47
C SER A 14 2.17 -6.38 -5.51
N ILE A 15 1.29 -5.44 -5.18
CA ILE A 15 0.83 -4.41 -6.11
C ILE A 15 1.97 -3.45 -6.44
N SER A 16 2.72 -3.01 -5.44
CA SER A 16 3.89 -2.14 -5.65
C SER A 16 5.10 -2.90 -6.19
N TYR A 17 5.18 -4.20 -5.96
CA TYR A 17 6.15 -5.09 -6.62
C TYR A 17 5.91 -5.17 -8.13
N GLY A 18 4.68 -4.97 -8.58
CA GLY A 18 4.28 -5.02 -9.99
C GLY A 18 3.66 -6.36 -10.40
N MET A 19 3.06 -7.10 -9.46
CA MET A 19 2.37 -8.35 -9.76
C MET A 19 1.30 -8.12 -10.85
N ASN A 20 1.18 -9.06 -11.79
CA ASN A 20 0.33 -9.02 -12.99
C ASN A 20 0.68 -7.94 -14.04
N ALA A 21 1.67 -7.08 -13.81
CA ALA A 21 2.27 -6.34 -14.91
C ALA A 21 3.08 -7.30 -15.80
N SER A 22 3.01 -7.13 -17.11
CA SER A 22 3.75 -7.98 -18.06
C SER A 22 5.26 -7.85 -17.96
N CYS A 23 5.75 -6.71 -17.46
CA CYS A 23 7.13 -6.42 -17.13
C CYS A 23 7.20 -5.29 -16.08
N GLU A 24 8.38 -5.08 -15.49
CA GLU A 24 8.57 -4.04 -14.45
C GLU A 24 8.21 -2.64 -14.95
N GLU A 25 8.54 -2.32 -16.21
CA GLU A 25 8.28 -1.02 -16.83
C GLU A 25 6.79 -0.71 -16.97
N ASN A 26 5.92 -1.71 -16.98
CA ASN A 26 4.47 -1.59 -17.05
C ASN A 26 3.79 -1.56 -15.67
N SER A 27 4.55 -1.76 -14.60
CA SER A 27 4.05 -1.50 -13.25
C SER A 27 3.84 0.00 -13.01
N TYR A 28 3.04 0.38 -12.01
CA TYR A 28 2.88 1.79 -11.68
C TYR A 28 4.21 2.46 -11.27
N VAL A 29 5.09 1.70 -10.62
CA VAL A 29 6.44 2.16 -10.27
C VAL A 29 7.30 2.36 -11.53
N GLY A 30 7.21 1.44 -12.50
CA GLY A 30 7.86 1.58 -13.79
C GLY A 30 7.38 2.82 -14.56
N HIS A 31 6.08 3.09 -14.54
CA HIS A 31 5.52 4.32 -15.14
C HIS A 31 6.02 5.59 -14.42
N LEU A 32 6.16 5.58 -13.09
CA LEU A 32 6.77 6.69 -12.35
C LEU A 32 8.22 6.92 -12.78
N ARG A 33 9.04 5.86 -12.84
CA ARG A 33 10.45 5.94 -13.30
C ARG A 33 10.56 6.46 -14.72
N LYS A 34 9.66 6.03 -15.61
CA LYS A 34 9.63 6.49 -17.00
C LYS A 34 9.25 7.95 -17.11
N LYS A 35 8.32 8.42 -16.29
CA LYS A 35 7.86 9.82 -16.29
C LYS A 35 8.89 10.76 -15.68
N TYR A 36 9.59 10.32 -14.63
CA TYR A 36 10.55 11.11 -13.85
C TYR A 36 11.95 10.46 -13.91
N PRO A 37 12.64 10.54 -15.07
CA PRO A 37 13.90 9.85 -15.29
C PRO A 37 15.05 10.37 -14.40
N ASP A 38 14.95 11.61 -13.91
CA ASP A 38 15.94 12.23 -13.03
C ASP A 38 15.63 12.01 -11.53
N ALA A 39 14.48 11.42 -11.19
CA ALA A 39 14.16 11.01 -9.83
C ALA A 39 14.83 9.67 -9.48
N ILE A 40 15.26 9.53 -8.24
CA ILE A 40 15.78 8.26 -7.73
C ILE A 40 14.61 7.53 -7.04
N ILE A 41 14.01 6.57 -7.73
CA ILE A 41 12.88 5.79 -7.22
C ILE A 41 13.34 4.39 -6.78
N ARG A 42 13.38 4.16 -5.47
CA ARG A 42 13.74 2.90 -4.84
C ARG A 42 12.48 2.15 -4.42
N ASN A 43 12.33 0.92 -4.89
CA ASN A 43 11.17 0.08 -4.59
C ASN A 43 11.57 -1.04 -3.63
N TYR A 44 11.11 -0.95 -2.39
CA TYR A 44 11.32 -1.92 -1.31
C TYR A 44 10.12 -2.86 -1.13
N SER A 45 9.30 -3.02 -2.16
CA SER A 45 8.08 -3.82 -2.08
C SER A 45 8.36 -5.31 -2.15
N VAL A 46 7.65 -6.08 -1.32
CA VAL A 46 7.73 -7.54 -1.28
C VAL A 46 6.32 -8.13 -1.38
N SER A 47 6.10 -9.00 -2.37
CA SER A 47 4.82 -9.66 -2.58
C SER A 47 4.40 -10.45 -1.34
N GLY A 48 3.11 -10.34 -0.96
CA GLY A 48 2.55 -11.04 0.19
C GLY A 48 2.82 -10.39 1.55
N SER A 49 3.58 -9.30 1.62
CA SER A 49 3.96 -8.67 2.89
C SER A 49 2.78 -7.97 3.58
N CYS A 50 2.68 -8.13 4.90
CA CYS A 50 1.74 -7.46 5.80
C CYS A 50 2.42 -6.31 6.56
N LEU A 51 1.63 -5.37 7.09
CA LEU A 51 2.12 -4.43 8.09
C LEU A 51 2.36 -5.14 9.43
N SER A 52 1.42 -6.04 9.81
CA SER A 52 1.46 -6.85 11.02
C SER A 52 2.39 -8.08 10.90
N ASP A 53 2.53 -8.82 12.00
CA ASP A 53 3.26 -10.10 12.05
C ASP A 53 2.39 -11.31 11.61
N LYS A 54 1.21 -11.05 11.05
CA LYS A 54 0.23 -12.09 10.69
C LYS A 54 0.41 -12.64 9.28
N CYS A 55 1.48 -12.28 8.59
CA CYS A 55 1.76 -12.77 7.25
C CYS A 55 1.86 -14.31 7.23
N LEU A 56 1.09 -14.95 6.35
CA LEU A 56 1.00 -16.41 6.25
C LEU A 56 2.07 -17.02 5.33
N TRP A 57 2.70 -16.19 4.52
CA TRP A 57 3.63 -16.66 3.46
C TRP A 57 5.09 -16.62 3.88
N GLY A 58 5.38 -16.37 5.16
CA GLY A 58 6.74 -16.37 5.68
C GLY A 58 7.63 -15.24 5.14
N VAL A 59 7.02 -14.18 4.60
CA VAL A 59 7.74 -12.99 4.14
C VAL A 59 7.80 -11.94 5.25
N GLU A 60 8.84 -11.10 5.21
CA GLU A 60 9.04 -10.06 6.18
C GLU A 60 7.96 -8.98 6.11
N SER A 61 7.54 -8.50 7.27
CA SER A 61 6.55 -7.44 7.38
C SER A 61 7.10 -6.08 6.95
N PHE A 62 6.21 -5.12 6.67
CA PHE A 62 6.60 -3.72 6.48
C PHE A 62 7.41 -3.19 7.66
N ASN A 63 7.00 -3.57 8.88
CA ASN A 63 7.68 -3.17 10.12
C ASN A 63 9.11 -3.70 10.25
N ALA A 64 9.41 -4.85 9.66
CA ALA A 64 10.78 -5.38 9.62
C ALA A 64 11.64 -4.65 8.58
N ARG A 65 11.07 -4.39 7.38
CA ARG A 65 11.81 -3.86 6.22
C ARG A 65 11.96 -2.34 6.19
N VAL A 66 11.16 -1.59 6.96
CA VAL A 66 11.22 -0.12 6.97
C VAL A 66 12.60 0.42 7.36
N GLU A 67 13.34 -0.31 8.19
CA GLU A 67 14.68 0.07 8.63
C GLU A 67 15.77 -0.17 7.58
N GLU A 68 15.47 -0.95 6.54
CA GLU A 68 16.37 -1.19 5.40
C GLU A 68 16.28 -0.08 4.35
N MET A 69 15.26 0.77 4.45
CA MET A 69 15.04 1.85 3.50
C MET A 69 16.07 2.96 3.68
N ASP A 70 16.55 3.49 2.57
CA ASP A 70 17.52 4.57 2.55
C ASP A 70 16.96 5.83 3.27
N PRO A 71 17.60 6.32 4.32
CA PRO A 71 17.08 7.44 5.11
C PRO A 71 17.17 8.81 4.41
N ASP A 72 17.82 8.87 3.24
CA ASP A 72 18.01 10.11 2.49
C ASP A 72 16.83 10.48 1.55
N ALA A 73 15.72 9.71 1.61
CA ALA A 73 14.56 9.97 0.78
C ALA A 73 13.90 11.32 1.10
N ASP A 74 13.42 11.98 0.06
CA ASP A 74 12.62 13.23 0.14
C ASP A 74 11.14 12.94 0.26
N LEU A 75 10.70 11.81 -0.33
CA LEU A 75 9.34 11.31 -0.29
C LEU A 75 9.34 9.80 -0.01
N VAL A 76 8.45 9.37 0.87
CA VAL A 76 8.20 7.96 1.17
C VAL A 76 6.74 7.65 0.90
N LEU A 77 6.48 6.66 0.04
CA LEU A 77 5.13 6.15 -0.23
C LEU A 77 4.98 4.77 0.42
N ILE A 78 4.00 4.64 1.29
CA ILE A 78 3.59 3.36 1.90
C ILE A 78 2.31 2.90 1.25
N PHE A 79 2.29 1.70 0.67
CA PHE A 79 1.10 1.15 0.04
C PHE A 79 0.91 -0.32 0.41
N GLY A 80 -0.03 -0.61 1.31
CA GLY A 80 -0.28 -1.95 1.83
C GLY A 80 -1.54 -2.06 2.68
N GLY A 81 -1.72 -3.22 3.32
CA GLY A 81 -2.86 -3.54 4.19
C GLY A 81 -3.83 -4.58 3.61
N THR A 82 -3.81 -4.83 2.29
CA THR A 82 -4.65 -5.88 1.67
C THR A 82 -4.26 -7.28 2.15
N ASN A 83 -2.97 -7.50 2.45
CA ASN A 83 -2.50 -8.79 2.97
C ASN A 83 -2.85 -8.97 4.45
N ASP A 84 -2.84 -7.92 5.25
CA ASP A 84 -3.33 -7.98 6.63
C ASP A 84 -4.78 -8.42 6.68
N TYR A 85 -5.62 -7.87 5.80
CA TYR A 85 -6.99 -8.31 5.60
C TYR A 85 -7.04 -9.80 5.20
N CYS A 86 -6.30 -10.21 4.16
CA CYS A 86 -6.27 -11.60 3.68
C CYS A 86 -5.77 -12.59 4.73
N CYS A 87 -4.84 -12.17 5.59
CA CYS A 87 -4.30 -12.96 6.69
C CYS A 87 -5.15 -12.88 7.96
N CYS A 88 -6.30 -12.21 7.92
CA CYS A 88 -7.20 -12.02 9.05
C CYS A 88 -6.49 -11.44 10.28
N ALA A 89 -5.59 -10.45 10.07
CA ALA A 89 -4.93 -9.76 11.17
C ALA A 89 -5.99 -9.11 12.07
N PRO A 90 -5.97 -9.33 13.39
CA PRO A 90 -6.90 -8.67 14.30
C PRO A 90 -6.84 -7.15 14.13
N LEU A 91 -7.99 -6.48 14.05
CA LEU A 91 -8.04 -5.03 13.83
C LEU A 91 -7.29 -4.27 14.92
N GLY A 92 -7.50 -4.63 16.18
CA GLY A 92 -6.93 -3.92 17.32
C GLY A 92 -7.64 -2.61 17.63
N LYS A 93 -6.98 -1.78 18.44
CA LYS A 93 -7.47 -0.49 18.92
C LYS A 93 -6.42 0.59 18.69
N GLN A 94 -6.83 1.86 18.75
CA GLN A 94 -5.94 3.00 18.56
C GLN A 94 -4.76 3.03 19.55
N GLU A 95 -4.96 2.51 20.74
CA GLU A 95 -3.96 2.47 21.81
C GLU A 95 -2.97 1.29 21.68
N ASP A 96 -3.17 0.39 20.72
CA ASP A 96 -2.29 -0.76 20.53
C ASP A 96 -0.95 -0.33 19.93
N TRP A 97 0.13 -0.89 20.50
CA TRP A 97 1.51 -0.75 20.04
C TRP A 97 2.15 -2.14 19.97
N THR A 98 1.62 -3.00 19.10
CA THR A 98 2.07 -4.38 18.92
C THR A 98 1.92 -4.80 17.46
N LEU A 99 2.79 -5.67 16.98
CA LEU A 99 2.66 -6.25 15.64
C LEU A 99 1.51 -7.26 15.52
N GLY A 100 0.94 -7.70 16.64
CA GLY A 100 -0.14 -8.69 16.68
C GLY A 100 -1.51 -8.17 16.23
N THR A 101 -1.69 -6.85 16.09
CA THR A 101 -2.91 -6.21 15.60
C THR A 101 -2.59 -5.25 14.47
N PHE A 102 -3.55 -5.04 13.56
CA PHE A 102 -3.34 -4.15 12.42
C PHE A 102 -3.12 -2.69 12.85
N TYR A 103 -3.95 -2.20 13.80
CA TYR A 103 -3.77 -0.84 14.33
C TYR A 103 -2.41 -0.66 15.00
N GLY A 104 -2.02 -1.62 15.84
CA GLY A 104 -0.73 -1.58 16.50
C GLY A 104 0.45 -1.63 15.53
N ALA A 105 0.33 -2.42 14.46
CA ALA A 105 1.34 -2.47 13.40
C ALA A 105 1.43 -1.15 12.62
N CYS A 106 0.29 -0.49 12.34
CA CYS A 106 0.27 0.85 11.75
C CYS A 106 1.00 1.86 12.66
N ASN A 107 0.69 1.87 13.95
CA ASN A 107 1.31 2.78 14.91
C ASN A 107 2.83 2.61 14.98
N LEU A 108 3.30 1.37 15.06
CA LEU A 108 4.75 1.05 15.10
C LEU A 108 5.45 1.46 13.81
N LEU A 109 4.87 1.15 12.65
CA LEU A 109 5.42 1.52 11.34
C LEU A 109 5.49 3.04 11.19
N PHE A 110 4.41 3.74 11.53
CA PHE A 110 4.33 5.19 11.33
C PHE A 110 5.21 5.96 12.31
N GLU A 111 5.40 5.46 13.53
CA GLU A 111 6.39 6.02 14.45
C GLU A 111 7.82 5.90 13.89
N LYS A 112 8.20 4.74 13.36
CA LYS A 112 9.51 4.54 12.73
C LYS A 112 9.71 5.48 11.54
N LEU A 113 8.69 5.61 10.68
CA LEU A 113 8.71 6.54 9.55
C LEU A 113 8.84 7.99 9.99
N LEU A 114 8.08 8.43 11.00
CA LEU A 114 8.16 9.78 11.53
C LEU A 114 9.54 10.10 12.11
N ARG A 115 10.16 9.13 12.79
CA ARG A 115 11.52 9.27 13.35
C ARG A 115 12.58 9.37 12.25
N THR A 116 12.52 8.49 11.25
CA THR A 116 13.53 8.40 10.19
C THR A 116 13.42 9.55 9.20
N TYR A 117 12.18 9.90 8.81
CA TYR A 117 11.90 10.85 7.74
C TYR A 117 11.28 12.17 8.26
N HIS A 118 11.66 12.59 9.49
CA HIS A 118 11.18 13.87 10.03
C HIS A 118 11.54 15.04 9.11
N GLY A 119 10.56 15.91 8.85
CA GLY A 119 10.72 17.02 7.91
C GLY A 119 10.68 16.63 6.42
N LYS A 120 10.44 15.36 6.11
CA LYS A 120 10.22 14.84 4.76
C LYS A 120 8.76 14.51 4.53
N THR A 121 8.38 14.24 3.29
CA THR A 121 7.01 13.86 2.95
C THR A 121 6.83 12.35 3.06
N VAL A 122 6.01 11.90 4.01
CA VAL A 122 5.56 10.50 4.13
C VAL A 122 4.09 10.44 3.74
N VAL A 123 3.74 9.58 2.79
CA VAL A 123 2.39 9.44 2.23
C VAL A 123 1.90 8.01 2.39
N ILE A 124 0.68 7.85 2.83
CA ILE A 124 0.05 6.55 3.02
C ILE A 124 -0.99 6.35 1.91
N ALA A 125 -0.87 5.29 1.12
CA ALA A 125 -1.89 4.87 0.17
C ALA A 125 -2.75 3.77 0.77
N THR A 126 -4.08 3.91 0.66
CA THR A 126 -5.01 2.86 1.10
C THR A 126 -4.99 1.67 0.14
N PRO A 127 -5.34 0.44 0.61
CA PRO A 127 -5.60 -0.69 -0.27
C PRO A 127 -6.58 -0.34 -1.41
N LEU A 128 -6.48 -1.07 -2.52
CA LEU A 128 -7.50 -1.07 -3.57
C LEU A 128 -8.68 -1.93 -3.16
N HIS A 129 -9.82 -1.76 -3.83
CA HIS A 129 -10.87 -2.78 -3.84
C HIS A 129 -10.34 -4.11 -4.39
N ARG A 130 -10.92 -5.21 -3.92
CA ARG A 130 -10.61 -6.56 -4.36
C ARG A 130 -11.85 -7.45 -4.35
N LEU A 131 -11.80 -8.60 -5.00
CA LEU A 131 -12.82 -9.63 -4.78
C LEU A 131 -12.79 -10.08 -3.30
N ASP A 132 -13.95 -10.51 -2.81
CA ASP A 132 -14.12 -11.03 -1.44
C ASP A 132 -13.68 -10.05 -0.34
N GLU A 133 -13.89 -8.75 -0.54
CA GLU A 133 -13.52 -7.68 0.39
C GLU A 133 -14.53 -7.50 1.56
N ASP A 134 -15.67 -8.17 1.50
CA ASP A 134 -16.77 -8.07 2.46
C ASP A 134 -16.60 -8.97 3.69
N GLY A 135 -15.50 -9.68 3.75
CA GLY A 135 -15.29 -10.54 4.88
C GLY A 135 -15.47 -12.04 4.61
N THR A 136 -15.69 -12.50 3.38
CA THR A 136 -16.05 -13.89 3.05
C THR A 136 -14.89 -14.77 2.56
N ILE A 137 -13.66 -14.28 2.51
CA ILE A 137 -12.51 -14.95 1.86
C ILE A 137 -12.19 -16.36 2.39
N CYS A 138 -12.60 -16.70 3.60
CA CYS A 138 -12.19 -17.96 4.20
C CYS A 138 -13.30 -18.61 5.02
N GLU A 139 -13.93 -19.63 4.48
CA GLU A 139 -14.87 -20.49 5.25
C GLU A 139 -14.22 -21.14 6.48
N GLU A 140 -12.90 -21.38 6.45
CA GLU A 140 -12.15 -22.03 7.56
C GLU A 140 -11.55 -21.04 8.56
N ARG A 141 -11.53 -19.75 8.26
CA ARG A 141 -11.03 -18.69 9.15
C ARG A 141 -12.20 -17.80 9.48
N SER A 142 -12.56 -17.74 10.74
CA SER A 142 -13.55 -16.78 11.23
C SER A 142 -13.07 -15.38 10.84
N MET A 143 -13.66 -14.83 9.79
CA MET A 143 -13.30 -13.51 9.30
C MET A 143 -13.63 -12.49 10.35
N LEU A 144 -12.64 -11.66 10.63
CA LEU A 144 -12.75 -10.72 11.73
C LEU A 144 -13.40 -9.41 11.31
N ALA A 145 -13.23 -9.00 10.05
CA ALA A 145 -13.74 -7.73 9.56
C ALA A 145 -13.58 -7.59 8.04
N PRO A 146 -14.41 -6.79 7.38
CA PRO A 146 -14.26 -6.48 5.96
C PRO A 146 -13.08 -5.54 5.69
N LEU A 147 -12.62 -5.48 4.43
CA LEU A 147 -11.44 -4.68 4.03
C LEU A 147 -11.59 -3.19 4.36
N TRP A 148 -12.79 -2.62 4.27
CA TRP A 148 -13.00 -1.20 4.60
C TRP A 148 -12.70 -0.85 6.06
N ASP A 149 -12.78 -1.81 7.01
CA ASP A 149 -12.38 -1.56 8.40
C ASP A 149 -10.85 -1.41 8.52
N TYR A 150 -10.06 -2.17 7.73
CA TYR A 150 -8.61 -1.98 7.62
C TYR A 150 -8.27 -0.64 6.97
N VAL A 151 -8.98 -0.25 5.90
CA VAL A 151 -8.84 1.06 5.26
C VAL A 151 -9.09 2.19 6.25
N ASP A 152 -10.15 2.11 7.03
CA ASP A 152 -10.50 3.12 8.04
C ASP A 152 -9.44 3.22 9.15
N ILE A 153 -8.90 2.09 9.61
CA ILE A 153 -7.81 2.08 10.57
C ILE A 153 -6.57 2.76 10.00
N LEU A 154 -6.19 2.41 8.77
CA LEU A 154 -5.02 3.00 8.11
C LEU A 154 -5.15 4.53 8.01
N LYS A 155 -6.33 5.03 7.62
CA LYS A 155 -6.63 6.47 7.53
C LYS A 155 -6.59 7.15 8.90
N LYS A 156 -7.15 6.53 9.94
CA LYS A 156 -7.13 7.06 11.31
C LYS A 156 -5.71 7.10 11.88
N ALA A 157 -4.93 6.03 11.67
CA ALA A 157 -3.54 5.99 12.09
C ALA A 157 -2.72 7.06 11.35
N ALA A 158 -2.85 7.18 10.02
CA ALA A 158 -2.17 8.22 9.25
C ALA A 158 -2.51 9.63 9.73
N ALA A 159 -3.77 9.91 10.03
CA ALA A 159 -4.21 11.19 10.57
C ALA A 159 -3.59 11.49 11.95
N TYR A 160 -3.44 10.48 12.83
CA TYR A 160 -2.79 10.65 14.13
C TYR A 160 -1.31 11.06 13.99
N PHE A 161 -0.60 10.52 12.98
CA PHE A 161 0.78 10.86 12.69
C PHE A 161 0.95 12.07 11.75
N ALA A 162 -0.15 12.75 11.38
CA ALA A 162 -0.18 13.86 10.43
C ALA A 162 0.40 13.51 9.04
N PHE A 163 0.22 12.27 8.60
CA PHE A 163 0.60 11.83 7.27
C PHE A 163 -0.56 12.00 6.28
N PRO A 164 -0.34 12.62 5.11
CA PRO A 164 -1.32 12.67 4.04
C PRO A 164 -1.67 11.27 3.53
N VAL A 165 -2.92 11.10 3.10
CA VAL A 165 -3.45 9.84 2.59
C VAL A 165 -3.84 9.98 1.12
N ILE A 166 -3.37 9.06 0.28
CA ILE A 166 -3.92 8.82 -1.05
C ILE A 166 -5.00 7.75 -0.90
N ASP A 167 -6.25 8.14 -0.88
CA ASP A 167 -7.39 7.23 -0.73
C ASP A 167 -7.70 6.50 -2.05
N LEU A 168 -6.89 5.50 -2.37
CA LEU A 168 -7.06 4.69 -3.57
C LEU A 168 -8.29 3.77 -3.48
N PHE A 169 -8.74 3.43 -2.27
CA PHE A 169 -9.95 2.65 -2.09
C PHE A 169 -11.16 3.37 -2.71
N THR A 170 -11.29 4.68 -2.48
CA THR A 170 -12.42 5.46 -2.98
C THR A 170 -12.16 6.10 -4.35
N THR A 171 -10.90 6.29 -4.76
CA THR A 171 -10.57 7.12 -5.94
C THR A 171 -9.92 6.39 -7.09
N SER A 172 -9.49 5.14 -6.92
CA SER A 172 -8.79 4.39 -7.98
C SER A 172 -9.67 4.12 -9.20
N GLY A 173 -10.96 3.86 -9.01
CA GLY A 173 -11.86 3.37 -10.06
C GLY A 173 -11.68 1.87 -10.36
N LEU A 174 -10.82 1.17 -9.60
CA LEU A 174 -10.55 -0.27 -9.73
C LEU A 174 -11.44 -1.03 -8.76
N GLN A 175 -12.67 -1.38 -9.20
CA GLN A 175 -13.64 -2.14 -8.41
C GLN A 175 -13.93 -3.49 -9.10
N PRO A 176 -13.19 -4.57 -8.76
CA PRO A 176 -13.26 -5.86 -9.47
C PRO A 176 -14.54 -6.66 -9.23
N ASN A 177 -15.41 -6.24 -8.29
CA ASN A 177 -16.73 -6.83 -8.14
C ASN A 177 -17.64 -6.56 -9.35
N PHE A 178 -17.27 -5.60 -10.22
CA PHE A 178 -17.89 -5.40 -11.52
C PHE A 178 -17.06 -6.09 -12.61
N ASP A 179 -17.65 -7.09 -13.29
CA ASP A 179 -16.96 -7.93 -14.27
C ASP A 179 -16.23 -7.11 -15.34
N PHE A 180 -16.85 -6.04 -15.86
CA PHE A 180 -16.24 -5.20 -16.90
C PHE A 180 -15.00 -4.44 -16.39
N ILE A 181 -14.90 -4.11 -15.10
CA ILE A 181 -13.68 -3.54 -14.50
C ILE A 181 -12.64 -4.63 -14.30
N ARG A 182 -13.07 -5.79 -13.77
CA ARG A 182 -12.18 -6.92 -13.51
C ARG A 182 -11.51 -7.40 -14.79
N ASP A 183 -12.28 -7.64 -15.84
CA ASP A 183 -11.77 -8.18 -17.11
C ASP A 183 -10.75 -7.24 -17.78
N ILE A 184 -10.92 -5.92 -17.64
CA ILE A 184 -10.05 -4.93 -18.29
C ILE A 184 -8.80 -4.62 -17.43
N TYR A 185 -8.94 -4.53 -16.09
CA TYR A 185 -7.91 -3.92 -15.25
C TYR A 185 -7.35 -4.81 -14.15
N VAL A 186 -8.14 -5.77 -13.61
CA VAL A 186 -7.79 -6.54 -12.39
C VAL A 186 -8.22 -8.00 -12.56
N PRO A 187 -7.66 -8.75 -13.53
CA PRO A 187 -8.21 -10.01 -14.02
C PRO A 187 -8.30 -11.13 -12.97
N ASP A 188 -7.45 -11.12 -11.96
CA ASP A 188 -7.51 -12.07 -10.83
C ASP A 188 -8.33 -11.54 -9.64
N GLY A 189 -8.92 -10.35 -9.78
CA GLY A 189 -9.70 -9.70 -8.73
C GLY A 189 -8.91 -9.04 -7.61
N LEU A 190 -7.58 -8.98 -7.72
CA LEU A 190 -6.69 -8.39 -6.72
C LEU A 190 -5.57 -7.53 -7.34
N HIS A 191 -4.86 -8.09 -8.32
CA HIS A 191 -3.68 -7.44 -8.89
C HIS A 191 -4.00 -6.77 -10.23
N PRO A 192 -3.68 -5.49 -10.37
CA PRO A 192 -3.84 -4.79 -11.65
C PRO A 192 -2.95 -5.39 -12.74
N ASN A 193 -3.48 -5.52 -13.97
CA ASN A 193 -2.67 -5.79 -15.16
C ASN A 193 -2.03 -4.49 -15.68
N ASP A 194 -1.39 -4.51 -16.86
CA ASP A 194 -0.73 -3.32 -17.43
C ASP A 194 -1.68 -2.10 -17.50
N ALA A 195 -2.93 -2.31 -17.92
CA ALA A 195 -3.91 -1.23 -18.00
C ALA A 195 -4.31 -0.71 -16.61
N GLY A 196 -4.48 -1.62 -15.64
CA GLY A 196 -4.75 -1.27 -14.25
C GLY A 196 -3.59 -0.56 -13.58
N HIS A 197 -2.35 -1.02 -13.82
CA HIS A 197 -1.15 -0.34 -13.32
C HIS A 197 -0.97 1.06 -13.91
N LYS A 198 -1.29 1.26 -15.19
CA LYS A 198 -1.27 2.58 -15.80
C LYS A 198 -2.28 3.51 -15.15
N LEU A 199 -3.51 3.03 -14.93
CA LEU A 199 -4.54 3.83 -14.23
C LEU A 199 -4.11 4.16 -12.79
N LEU A 200 -3.54 3.19 -12.08
CA LEU A 200 -3.03 3.37 -10.72
C LEU A 200 -1.89 4.41 -10.68
N PHE A 201 -0.97 4.34 -11.64
CA PHE A 201 0.07 5.35 -11.81
C PHE A 201 -0.51 6.76 -11.97
N GLU A 202 -1.52 6.94 -12.84
CA GLU A 202 -2.15 8.26 -13.09
C GLU A 202 -2.77 8.83 -11.80
N LYS A 203 -3.38 7.97 -10.97
CA LYS A 203 -3.98 8.37 -9.68
C LYS A 203 -2.92 8.76 -8.66
N ILE A 204 -1.89 7.92 -8.49
CA ILE A 204 -0.79 8.17 -7.53
C ILE A 204 -0.01 9.42 -7.95
N ASP A 205 0.37 9.53 -9.21
CA ASP A 205 1.09 10.69 -9.75
C ASP A 205 0.32 11.99 -9.55
N SER A 206 -0.98 11.98 -9.90
CA SER A 206 -1.83 13.16 -9.67
C SER A 206 -1.89 13.53 -8.19
N ALA A 207 -2.09 12.57 -7.30
CA ALA A 207 -2.15 12.84 -5.88
C ALA A 207 -0.83 13.39 -5.32
N LEU A 208 0.30 12.76 -5.66
CA LEU A 208 1.63 13.21 -5.20
C LEU A 208 1.98 14.62 -5.65
N ARG A 209 1.60 15.02 -6.86
CA ARG A 209 1.85 16.39 -7.35
C ARG A 209 1.01 17.46 -6.64
N HIS A 210 -0.10 17.08 -6.02
CA HIS A 210 -0.99 18.01 -5.29
C HIS A 210 -0.73 18.06 -3.77
N LEU A 211 0.26 17.34 -3.28
CA LEU A 211 0.79 17.49 -1.91
C LEU A 211 1.77 18.67 -1.88
#